data_1b657651962ee7e110c5545471f39ab6
#
_entry.id   1b657651962ee7e110c5545471f39ab6
#
_cell.length_a   1.000
_cell.length_b   1.000
_cell.length_c   1.000
_cell.angle_alpha   90.00
_cell.angle_beta   90.00
_cell.angle_gamma   90.00
#
_symmetry.space_group_name_H-M   'P 1'
#
loop_
_entity.id
_entity.type
_entity.pdbx_description
1 polymer ?
#
loop_
_entity_poly.entity_id
_entity_poly.type
_entity_poly.pdbx_seq_one_letter_code
_entity_poly.pdbx_strand_id
1 'polypeptide(L)'
;MKTSKSLNITILTIATALAVQVQAQVSTPILAGFTSYSLPREDDSPSQLATMPFTINFYGTWYSDVWVNNNGNVTFDGSLWQYIPGPLNSVGMHIIAPYFADVDTRNPASGVVTYGNGTVDNHAAFGVDWVNVGYYDLHADKLLSCQLVIIDRSDIAPGDFDMEFNYDKVQWEWGDASVGEPPHAGFSDGGANDVELPGSGVEGAFLDTNTATGLIYNSLNSTVSGQYIFSFRDGTPLEPVPEPNLMAIFCFGAAGLAFLRWRQA
;
A
#
# COMPACT_ATOMS: atom_id res chain seq x y z
N MET A 1 -13.79 81.68 27.27
CA MET A 1 -13.44 80.28 27.60
C MET A 1 -13.86 79.41 26.43
N LYS A 2 -12.92 78.98 25.62
CA LYS A 2 -13.20 78.04 24.50
C LYS A 2 -12.70 76.65 24.94
N THR A 3 -13.59 75.70 25.10
CA THR A 3 -13.29 74.31 25.42
C THR A 3 -13.00 73.54 24.14
N SER A 4 -11.77 73.09 24.01
CA SER A 4 -11.34 72.19 22.93
C SER A 4 -11.79 70.78 23.27
N LYS A 5 -12.60 70.15 22.39
CA LYS A 5 -12.89 68.70 22.46
C LYS A 5 -11.83 67.95 21.64
N SER A 6 -11.01 67.15 22.28
CA SER A 6 -10.12 66.23 21.59
C SER A 6 -10.90 65.03 21.09
N LEU A 7 -10.77 64.74 19.84
CA LEU A 7 -11.34 63.57 19.14
C LEU A 7 -10.32 62.42 19.20
N ASN A 8 -10.58 61.41 20.02
CA ASN A 8 -9.73 60.20 20.01
C ASN A 8 -10.17 59.29 18.88
N ILE A 9 -9.30 59.16 17.85
CA ILE A 9 -9.47 58.21 16.77
C ILE A 9 -8.78 56.89 17.19
N THR A 10 -9.57 55.88 17.48
CA THR A 10 -9.06 54.51 17.69
C THR A 10 -8.89 53.83 16.32
N ILE A 11 -7.66 53.62 15.89
CA ILE A 11 -7.35 52.86 14.68
C ILE A 11 -7.44 51.36 15.02
N LEU A 12 -8.49 50.72 14.52
CA LEU A 12 -8.63 49.25 14.59
C LEU A 12 -7.83 48.60 13.45
N THR A 13 -6.68 48.08 13.77
CA THR A 13 -5.86 47.31 12.81
C THR A 13 -6.45 45.92 12.67
N ILE A 14 -7.11 45.61 11.54
CA ILE A 14 -7.55 44.27 11.19
C ILE A 14 -6.37 43.55 10.56
N ALA A 15 -5.74 42.62 11.30
CA ALA A 15 -4.75 41.70 10.76
C ALA A 15 -5.48 40.58 10.03
N THR A 16 -5.55 40.64 8.71
CA THR A 16 -5.97 39.50 7.87
C THR A 16 -4.86 38.47 7.82
N ALA A 17 -5.02 37.37 8.59
CA ALA A 17 -4.18 36.22 8.44
C ALA A 17 -4.52 35.51 7.10
N LEU A 18 -3.64 35.62 6.10
CA LEU A 18 -3.69 34.76 4.94
C LEU A 18 -3.32 33.32 5.41
N ALA A 19 -4.31 32.48 5.50
CA ALA A 19 -4.08 31.04 5.59
C ALA A 19 -3.55 30.59 4.22
N VAL A 20 -2.26 30.37 4.11
CA VAL A 20 -1.67 29.64 2.98
C VAL A 20 -2.13 28.20 3.12
N GLN A 21 -3.10 27.82 2.32
CA GLN A 21 -3.44 26.41 2.15
C GLN A 21 -2.28 25.76 1.38
N VAL A 22 -1.38 25.13 2.10
CA VAL A 22 -0.46 24.16 1.51
C VAL A 22 -1.34 22.99 1.10
N GLN A 23 -1.71 22.94 -0.19
CA GLN A 23 -2.21 21.69 -0.77
C GLN A 23 -1.06 20.69 -0.63
N ALA A 24 -1.23 19.70 0.24
CA ALA A 24 -0.37 18.54 0.23
C ALA A 24 -0.45 17.97 -1.20
N GLN A 25 0.66 17.99 -1.90
CA GLN A 25 0.80 17.29 -3.16
C GLN A 25 0.59 15.82 -2.79
N VAL A 26 -0.48 15.20 -3.29
CA VAL A 26 -0.70 13.76 -3.13
C VAL A 26 0.44 13.12 -3.92
N SER A 27 1.52 12.75 -3.22
CA SER A 27 2.58 11.96 -3.80
C SER A 27 2.00 10.56 -3.98
N THR A 28 1.94 10.08 -5.22
CA THR A 28 1.62 8.68 -5.44
C THR A 28 2.66 7.82 -4.73
N PRO A 29 2.28 6.80 -3.98
CA PRO A 29 3.24 5.89 -3.37
C PRO A 29 3.91 4.96 -4.40
N ILE A 30 3.41 4.90 -5.63
CA ILE A 30 3.99 4.08 -6.70
C ILE A 30 5.41 4.56 -7.03
N LEU A 31 6.39 3.72 -6.80
CA LEU A 31 7.80 3.99 -7.09
C LEU A 31 8.12 3.72 -8.56
N ALA A 32 8.92 4.59 -9.17
CA ALA A 32 9.37 4.40 -10.55
C ALA A 32 10.54 3.41 -10.61
N GLY A 33 10.72 2.75 -11.78
CA GLY A 33 11.95 1.99 -12.06
C GLY A 33 11.78 0.48 -12.23
N PHE A 34 10.57 -0.06 -12.07
CA PHE A 34 10.30 -1.50 -12.13
C PHE A 34 9.59 -1.93 -13.43
N THR A 35 9.87 -1.27 -14.54
CA THR A 35 9.18 -1.47 -15.82
C THR A 35 10.04 -2.09 -16.91
N SER A 36 11.14 -2.79 -16.53
CA SER A 36 12.08 -3.38 -17.50
C SER A 36 11.47 -4.50 -18.33
N TYR A 37 10.48 -5.19 -17.79
CA TYR A 37 9.76 -6.30 -18.40
C TYR A 37 8.26 -6.11 -18.25
N SER A 38 7.47 -6.80 -19.05
CA SER A 38 6.00 -6.82 -18.96
C SER A 38 5.45 -8.20 -19.25
N LEU A 39 4.32 -8.53 -18.63
CA LEU A 39 3.48 -9.61 -19.12
C LEU A 39 2.81 -9.17 -20.45
N PRO A 40 2.50 -10.10 -21.35
CA PRO A 40 1.63 -9.80 -22.47
C PRO A 40 0.25 -9.36 -21.98
N ARG A 41 -0.53 -8.73 -22.83
CA ARG A 41 -1.95 -8.45 -22.51
C ARG A 41 -2.72 -9.74 -22.47
N GLU A 42 -3.34 -10.01 -21.35
CA GLU A 42 -4.05 -11.25 -21.10
C GLU A 42 -4.99 -11.17 -19.90
N ASP A 43 -5.60 -12.28 -19.59
CA ASP A 43 -6.49 -12.50 -18.47
C ASP A 43 -5.73 -13.31 -17.38
N ASP A 44 -5.91 -14.64 -17.27
CA ASP A 44 -5.34 -15.41 -16.16
C ASP A 44 -3.91 -15.93 -16.39
N SER A 45 -3.38 -15.87 -17.61
CA SER A 45 -2.07 -16.45 -17.97
C SER A 45 -1.40 -15.76 -19.17
N PRO A 46 -0.09 -15.98 -19.42
CA PRO A 46 0.86 -16.76 -18.66
C PRO A 46 1.58 -15.92 -17.60
N SER A 47 1.80 -16.53 -16.42
CA SER A 47 2.76 -16.01 -15.44
C SER A 47 4.19 -16.07 -15.99
N GLN A 48 5.07 -15.18 -15.54
CA GLN A 48 6.48 -15.18 -15.90
C GLN A 48 7.35 -15.42 -14.68
N LEU A 49 8.29 -16.36 -14.76
CA LEU A 49 9.34 -16.53 -13.77
C LEU A 49 10.37 -15.40 -13.93
N ALA A 50 10.57 -14.64 -12.87
CA ALA A 50 11.51 -13.52 -12.83
C ALA A 50 12.56 -13.76 -11.74
N THR A 51 13.83 -13.43 -12.04
CA THR A 51 14.94 -13.54 -11.09
C THR A 51 15.13 -12.20 -10.38
N MET A 52 15.09 -12.24 -9.04
CA MET A 52 15.42 -11.10 -8.17
C MET A 52 16.95 -10.94 -8.09
N PRO A 53 17.49 -9.72 -7.88
CA PRO A 53 18.94 -9.49 -7.78
C PRO A 53 19.52 -9.90 -6.42
N PHE A 54 18.71 -10.48 -5.53
CA PHE A 54 19.05 -10.97 -4.20
C PHE A 54 18.21 -12.19 -3.84
N THR A 55 18.51 -12.80 -2.71
CA THR A 55 17.79 -13.96 -2.19
C THR A 55 17.06 -13.56 -0.91
N ILE A 56 15.80 -13.98 -0.76
CA ILE A 56 14.99 -13.74 0.43
C ILE A 56 14.75 -15.03 1.19
N ASN A 57 14.60 -14.92 2.52
CA ASN A 57 14.10 -15.99 3.38
C ASN A 57 12.63 -15.68 3.70
N PHE A 58 11.71 -16.36 3.01
CA PHE A 58 10.27 -16.15 3.19
C PHE A 58 9.66 -17.36 3.89
N TYR A 59 9.29 -17.20 5.16
CA TYR A 59 8.79 -18.25 6.06
C TYR A 59 9.72 -19.46 6.17
N GLY A 60 11.05 -19.23 6.18
CA GLY A 60 12.05 -20.29 6.32
C GLY A 60 12.48 -20.93 5.00
N THR A 61 11.85 -20.58 3.88
CA THR A 61 12.24 -21.05 2.54
C THR A 61 12.96 -19.93 1.78
N TRP A 62 14.06 -20.30 1.08
CA TRP A 62 14.93 -19.37 0.39
C TRP A 62 14.55 -19.27 -1.09
N TYR A 63 14.33 -18.04 -1.58
CA TYR A 63 13.94 -17.77 -2.95
C TYR A 63 14.82 -16.70 -3.59
N SER A 64 15.27 -16.95 -4.83
CA SER A 64 15.90 -15.96 -5.73
C SER A 64 15.02 -15.65 -6.94
N ASP A 65 13.96 -16.41 -7.14
CA ASP A 65 13.06 -16.29 -8.28
C ASP A 65 11.61 -16.18 -7.79
N VAL A 66 10.78 -15.52 -8.59
CA VAL A 66 9.38 -15.29 -8.27
C VAL A 66 8.53 -15.39 -9.54
N TRP A 67 7.37 -16.01 -9.46
CA TRP A 67 6.37 -16.00 -10.53
C TRP A 67 5.53 -14.73 -10.45
N VAL A 68 5.60 -13.89 -11.48
CA VAL A 68 4.75 -12.70 -11.63
C VAL A 68 3.44 -13.14 -12.27
N ASN A 69 2.33 -13.00 -11.57
CA ASN A 69 1.01 -13.43 -12.02
C ASN A 69 0.16 -12.21 -12.42
N ASN A 70 -0.76 -12.39 -13.38
CA ASN A 70 -1.64 -11.32 -13.85
C ASN A 70 -2.56 -10.80 -12.74
N ASN A 71 -3.09 -11.70 -11.92
CA ASN A 71 -4.16 -11.46 -10.96
C ASN A 71 -3.72 -10.85 -9.63
N GLY A 72 -2.84 -9.83 -9.69
CA GLY A 72 -2.51 -8.97 -8.54
C GLY A 72 -1.67 -9.64 -7.46
N ASN A 73 -0.86 -10.64 -7.82
CA ASN A 73 -0.03 -11.37 -6.88
C ASN A 73 1.27 -11.90 -7.51
N VAL A 74 2.19 -12.31 -6.65
CA VAL A 74 3.36 -13.11 -7.00
C VAL A 74 3.38 -14.37 -6.17
N THR A 75 3.91 -15.47 -6.74
CA THR A 75 4.05 -16.77 -6.07
C THR A 75 5.46 -17.31 -6.22
N PHE A 76 5.88 -18.22 -5.32
CA PHE A 76 7.26 -18.70 -5.29
C PHE A 76 7.40 -20.17 -5.68
N ASP A 77 6.35 -20.98 -5.49
CA ASP A 77 6.42 -22.42 -5.72
C ASP A 77 5.92 -22.83 -7.12
N GLY A 78 5.31 -21.92 -7.85
CA GLY A 78 4.76 -22.11 -9.19
C GLY A 78 3.90 -20.95 -9.64
N SER A 79 3.45 -20.96 -10.89
CA SER A 79 2.51 -19.97 -11.43
C SER A 79 1.10 -20.15 -10.85
N LEU A 80 0.36 -19.07 -10.71
CA LEU A 80 -1.03 -19.09 -10.23
C LEU A 80 -1.97 -18.48 -11.28
N TRP A 81 -2.96 -19.26 -11.73
CA TRP A 81 -3.96 -18.86 -12.74
C TRP A 81 -5.35 -18.65 -12.13
N GLN A 82 -5.43 -18.68 -10.80
CA GLN A 82 -6.68 -18.47 -10.09
C GLN A 82 -7.12 -17.01 -10.24
N TYR A 83 -8.36 -16.81 -10.66
CA TYR A 83 -8.99 -15.50 -10.81
C TYR A 83 -10.03 -15.20 -9.72
N ILE A 84 -10.64 -16.22 -9.14
CA ILE A 84 -11.50 -16.05 -7.96
C ILE A 84 -10.59 -15.96 -6.74
N PRO A 85 -10.49 -14.79 -6.09
CA PRO A 85 -9.68 -14.64 -4.90
C PRO A 85 -10.27 -15.43 -3.73
N GLY A 86 -9.48 -15.66 -2.71
CA GLY A 86 -9.87 -16.30 -1.47
C GLY A 86 -8.79 -16.08 -0.42
N PRO A 87 -8.98 -16.55 0.82
CA PRO A 87 -7.98 -16.44 1.86
C PRO A 87 -6.62 -16.93 1.40
N LEU A 88 -5.56 -16.14 1.60
CA LEU A 88 -4.24 -16.43 1.01
C LEU A 88 -3.64 -17.74 1.50
N ASN A 89 -3.95 -18.16 2.73
CA ASN A 89 -3.54 -19.45 3.28
C ASN A 89 -4.22 -20.66 2.60
N SER A 90 -5.28 -20.44 1.83
CA SER A 90 -5.96 -21.49 1.06
C SER A 90 -5.35 -21.76 -0.31
N VAL A 91 -4.42 -20.91 -0.76
CA VAL A 91 -3.76 -21.03 -2.08
C VAL A 91 -2.82 -22.25 -2.13
N GLY A 92 -2.26 -22.66 -0.99
CA GLY A 92 -1.42 -23.85 -0.88
C GLY A 92 0.01 -23.66 -1.44
N MET A 93 0.46 -22.41 -1.59
CA MET A 93 1.82 -22.05 -1.99
C MET A 93 2.22 -20.71 -1.37
N HIS A 94 3.53 -20.44 -1.29
CA HIS A 94 4.02 -19.13 -0.85
C HIS A 94 3.56 -18.05 -1.82
N ILE A 95 2.88 -17.02 -1.29
CA ILE A 95 2.26 -15.95 -2.07
C ILE A 95 2.45 -14.59 -1.39
N ILE A 96 2.68 -13.57 -2.20
CA ILE A 96 2.56 -12.16 -1.81
C ILE A 96 1.56 -11.52 -2.76
N ALA A 97 0.50 -10.95 -2.24
CA ALA A 97 -0.61 -10.41 -3.01
C ALA A 97 -0.93 -8.98 -2.56
N PRO A 98 -0.45 -7.94 -3.24
CA PRO A 98 -0.94 -6.59 -2.96
C PRO A 98 -2.43 -6.46 -3.29
N TYR A 99 -2.96 -7.20 -4.28
CA TYR A 99 -4.38 -7.12 -4.63
C TYR A 99 -4.81 -8.35 -5.44
N PHE A 100 -5.03 -9.49 -4.79
CA PHE A 100 -5.49 -10.70 -5.46
C PHE A 100 -6.92 -10.54 -5.92
N ALA A 101 -7.12 -10.39 -7.24
CA ALA A 101 -8.41 -10.17 -7.90
C ALA A 101 -8.33 -10.53 -9.38
N ASP A 102 -9.46 -10.57 -10.06
CA ASP A 102 -9.67 -10.97 -11.46
C ASP A 102 -9.25 -9.85 -12.44
N VAL A 103 -7.93 -9.66 -12.60
CA VAL A 103 -7.32 -8.64 -13.46
C VAL A 103 -7.38 -9.08 -14.92
N ASP A 104 -7.91 -8.23 -15.79
CA ASP A 104 -7.91 -8.42 -17.25
C ASP A 104 -7.21 -7.24 -17.95
N THR A 105 -6.09 -7.54 -18.59
CA THR A 105 -5.30 -6.54 -19.31
C THR A 105 -5.55 -6.55 -20.82
N ARG A 106 -6.45 -7.38 -21.33
CA ARG A 106 -6.75 -7.54 -22.77
C ARG A 106 -7.34 -6.28 -23.42
N ASN A 107 -8.09 -5.47 -22.66
CA ASN A 107 -8.59 -4.20 -23.16
C ASN A 107 -7.42 -3.23 -23.46
N PRO A 108 -7.31 -2.62 -24.66
CA PRO A 108 -6.24 -1.68 -24.97
C PRO A 108 -6.15 -0.44 -24.04
N ALA A 109 -7.25 -0.06 -23.38
CA ALA A 109 -7.29 1.03 -22.41
C ALA A 109 -6.81 0.62 -21.01
N SER A 110 -6.70 -0.68 -20.74
CA SER A 110 -6.04 -1.21 -19.54
C SER A 110 -4.52 -1.02 -19.62
N GLY A 111 -3.85 -0.84 -18.50
CA GLY A 111 -2.41 -1.04 -18.37
C GLY A 111 -2.02 -2.50 -18.64
N VAL A 112 -0.74 -2.80 -18.53
CA VAL A 112 -0.18 -4.16 -18.48
C VAL A 112 0.60 -4.32 -17.18
N VAL A 113 0.74 -5.54 -16.71
CA VAL A 113 1.61 -5.83 -15.58
C VAL A 113 3.06 -5.65 -16.00
N THR A 114 3.82 -4.83 -15.28
CA THR A 114 5.26 -4.65 -15.52
C THR A 114 6.06 -5.06 -14.29
N TYR A 115 7.33 -5.40 -14.48
CA TYR A 115 8.20 -5.79 -13.37
C TYR A 115 9.66 -5.56 -13.72
N GLY A 116 10.51 -5.57 -12.71
CA GLY A 116 11.95 -5.45 -12.91
C GLY A 116 12.74 -5.20 -11.63
N ASN A 117 14.06 -5.16 -11.82
CA ASN A 117 15.01 -4.85 -10.76
C ASN A 117 15.25 -3.34 -10.70
N GLY A 118 15.45 -2.83 -9.48
CA GLY A 118 15.70 -1.42 -9.21
C GLY A 118 16.43 -1.21 -7.89
N THR A 119 16.27 -0.03 -7.31
CA THR A 119 16.81 0.32 -6.00
C THR A 119 15.81 1.19 -5.23
N VAL A 120 15.72 0.95 -3.91
CA VAL A 120 14.97 1.80 -2.97
C VAL A 120 15.92 2.13 -1.82
N ASP A 121 16.12 3.41 -1.52
CA ASP A 121 16.99 3.89 -0.44
C ASP A 121 18.41 3.28 -0.46
N ASN A 122 18.98 3.10 -1.67
CA ASN A 122 20.27 2.45 -1.96
C ASN A 122 20.32 0.94 -1.71
N HIS A 123 19.21 0.28 -1.44
CA HIS A 123 19.11 -1.18 -1.37
C HIS A 123 18.65 -1.74 -2.73
N ALA A 124 19.15 -2.91 -3.09
CA ALA A 124 18.63 -3.62 -4.27
C ALA A 124 17.13 -3.94 -4.05
N ALA A 125 16.34 -3.80 -5.10
CA ALA A 125 14.91 -4.03 -5.03
C ALA A 125 14.41 -4.74 -6.30
N PHE A 126 13.30 -5.48 -6.15
CA PHE A 126 12.51 -6.05 -7.22
C PHE A 126 11.07 -5.55 -7.08
N GLY A 127 10.49 -5.02 -8.15
CA GLY A 127 9.12 -4.50 -8.14
C GLY A 127 8.24 -5.13 -9.20
N VAL A 128 6.95 -5.18 -8.90
CA VAL A 128 5.87 -5.57 -9.81
C VAL A 128 4.77 -4.54 -9.76
N ASP A 129 4.37 -4.03 -10.92
CA ASP A 129 3.43 -2.94 -11.09
C ASP A 129 2.16 -3.42 -11.79
N TRP A 130 1.03 -3.32 -11.13
CA TRP A 130 -0.32 -3.42 -11.70
C TRP A 130 -0.89 -2.00 -11.82
N VAL A 131 -0.38 -1.21 -12.77
CA VAL A 131 -0.72 0.21 -12.89
C VAL A 131 -1.76 0.43 -13.98
N ASN A 132 -2.89 1.03 -13.60
CA ASN A 132 -4.05 1.27 -14.46
C ASN A 132 -4.58 -0.01 -15.13
N VAL A 133 -4.58 -1.14 -14.42
CA VAL A 133 -5.11 -2.40 -14.96
C VAL A 133 -6.63 -2.47 -14.79
N GLY A 134 -7.28 -3.07 -15.78
CA GLY A 134 -8.71 -3.33 -15.80
C GLY A 134 -9.07 -4.67 -15.16
N TYR A 135 -10.31 -5.13 -15.39
CA TYR A 135 -10.88 -6.32 -14.80
C TYR A 135 -11.70 -7.12 -15.81
N TYR A 136 -12.00 -8.39 -15.52
CA TYR A 136 -12.76 -9.29 -16.39
C TYR A 136 -14.25 -8.87 -16.51
N ASP A 137 -14.91 -8.91 -17.71
CA ASP A 137 -14.43 -9.27 -19.03
C ASP A 137 -14.11 -8.00 -19.85
N LEU A 138 -12.82 -7.72 -20.10
CA LEU A 138 -12.36 -6.61 -20.95
C LEU A 138 -12.77 -5.21 -20.45
N HIS A 139 -13.04 -5.05 -19.17
CA HIS A 139 -13.40 -3.77 -18.59
C HIS A 139 -12.17 -2.88 -18.32
N ALA A 140 -12.28 -1.59 -18.63
CA ALA A 140 -11.29 -0.57 -18.34
C ALA A 140 -11.94 0.80 -18.05
N ASP A 141 -13.21 0.80 -17.67
CA ASP A 141 -13.95 1.98 -17.20
C ASP A 141 -13.61 2.35 -15.76
N LYS A 142 -13.11 1.37 -14.99
CA LYS A 142 -12.53 1.51 -13.65
C LYS A 142 -11.17 0.82 -13.66
N LEU A 143 -10.23 1.36 -12.91
CA LEU A 143 -8.85 0.89 -12.95
C LEU A 143 -8.29 0.65 -11.54
N LEU A 144 -7.34 -0.27 -11.45
CA LEU A 144 -6.49 -0.51 -10.29
C LEU A 144 -5.09 0.02 -10.58
N SER A 145 -4.47 0.66 -9.58
CA SER A 145 -3.04 0.96 -9.59
C SER A 145 -2.46 0.56 -8.24
N CYS A 146 -1.77 -0.56 -8.21
CA CYS A 146 -1.01 -1.03 -7.06
C CYS A 146 0.36 -1.55 -7.49
N GLN A 147 1.26 -1.65 -6.53
CA GLN A 147 2.63 -2.10 -6.73
C GLN A 147 3.08 -2.95 -5.55
N LEU A 148 3.85 -3.98 -5.83
CA LEU A 148 4.69 -4.69 -4.87
C LEU A 148 6.14 -4.28 -5.08
N VAL A 149 6.85 -3.95 -3.99
CA VAL A 149 8.31 -3.81 -4.02
C VAL A 149 8.92 -4.67 -2.92
N ILE A 150 9.85 -5.55 -3.29
CA ILE A 150 10.65 -6.36 -2.37
C ILE A 150 12.04 -5.74 -2.32
N ILE A 151 12.53 -5.42 -1.12
CA ILE A 151 13.75 -4.65 -0.87
C ILE A 151 14.73 -5.51 -0.08
N ASP A 152 15.93 -5.69 -0.60
CA ASP A 152 17.01 -6.42 0.06
C ASP A 152 17.43 -5.75 1.36
N ARG A 153 17.49 -6.53 2.43
CA ARG A 153 18.00 -6.11 3.73
C ARG A 153 19.08 -7.05 4.25
N SER A 154 19.85 -7.62 3.33
CA SER A 154 21.04 -8.43 3.66
C SER A 154 22.13 -7.64 4.40
N ASP A 155 22.00 -6.31 4.46
CA ASP A 155 22.76 -5.43 5.35
C ASP A 155 22.49 -5.68 6.84
N ILE A 156 21.32 -6.25 7.18
CA ILE A 156 20.94 -6.64 8.55
C ILE A 156 21.33 -8.10 8.78
N ALA A 157 20.75 -9.02 8.01
CA ALA A 157 21.15 -10.43 8.02
C ALA A 157 20.84 -11.07 6.65
N PRO A 158 21.55 -12.14 6.24
CA PRO A 158 21.30 -12.83 4.97
C PRO A 158 19.85 -13.29 4.87
N GLY A 159 19.19 -12.93 3.77
CA GLY A 159 17.80 -13.28 3.49
C GLY A 159 16.74 -12.38 4.12
N ASP A 160 17.15 -11.41 4.95
CA ASP A 160 16.24 -10.38 5.43
C ASP A 160 15.79 -9.48 4.28
N PHE A 161 14.54 -9.06 4.31
CA PHE A 161 13.98 -8.15 3.32
C PHE A 161 12.86 -7.30 3.93
N ASP A 162 12.59 -6.17 3.30
CA ASP A 162 11.37 -5.41 3.49
C ASP A 162 10.49 -5.54 2.24
N MET A 163 9.19 -5.38 2.37
CA MET A 163 8.30 -5.27 1.23
C MET A 163 7.30 -4.15 1.43
N GLU A 164 6.94 -3.52 0.32
CA GLU A 164 5.96 -2.45 0.26
C GLU A 164 4.81 -2.84 -0.64
N PHE A 165 3.58 -2.61 -0.17
CA PHE A 165 2.40 -2.53 -1.02
C PHE A 165 2.07 -1.05 -1.17
N ASN A 166 2.05 -0.57 -2.40
CA ASN A 166 1.81 0.81 -2.74
C ASN A 166 0.53 0.93 -3.57
N TYR A 167 -0.44 1.76 -3.12
CA TYR A 167 -1.75 1.92 -3.78
C TYR A 167 -1.99 3.38 -4.15
N ASP A 168 -2.26 3.62 -5.44
CA ASP A 168 -2.60 4.94 -5.98
C ASP A 168 -4.08 5.01 -6.40
N LYS A 169 -4.67 3.86 -6.77
CA LYS A 169 -6.04 3.79 -7.29
C LYS A 169 -6.64 2.40 -7.04
N VAL A 170 -7.85 2.33 -6.51
CA VAL A 170 -8.61 1.10 -6.32
C VAL A 170 -10.08 1.36 -6.63
N GLN A 171 -10.50 1.14 -7.90
CA GLN A 171 -11.83 1.53 -8.37
C GLN A 171 -12.76 0.34 -8.63
N TRP A 172 -12.26 -0.90 -8.57
CA TRP A 172 -13.03 -2.11 -8.77
C TRP A 172 -12.54 -3.23 -7.83
N GLU A 173 -13.34 -4.26 -7.62
CA GLU A 173 -13.05 -5.38 -6.70
C GLU A 173 -13.11 -6.73 -7.38
N TRP A 174 -14.00 -6.91 -8.37
CA TRP A 174 -14.19 -8.19 -9.07
C TRP A 174 -14.53 -7.97 -10.54
N GLY A 175 -14.30 -9.00 -11.35
CA GLY A 175 -14.76 -9.11 -12.73
C GLY A 175 -16.11 -9.80 -12.84
N ASP A 176 -16.63 -9.92 -14.08
CA ASP A 176 -17.93 -10.53 -14.34
C ASP A 176 -18.00 -12.02 -13.96
N ALA A 177 -16.86 -12.71 -13.93
CA ALA A 177 -16.76 -14.11 -13.52
C ALA A 177 -16.54 -14.33 -12.02
N SER A 178 -16.21 -13.26 -11.29
CA SER A 178 -15.88 -13.30 -9.85
C SER A 178 -16.78 -12.40 -9.01
N VAL A 179 -18.00 -12.11 -9.47
CA VAL A 179 -18.97 -11.22 -8.81
C VAL A 179 -19.28 -11.68 -7.40
N GLY A 180 -19.03 -10.79 -6.42
CA GLY A 180 -19.27 -11.07 -5.01
C GLY A 180 -18.09 -11.74 -4.30
N GLU A 181 -16.94 -11.89 -4.99
CA GLU A 181 -15.70 -12.40 -4.42
C GLU A 181 -14.70 -11.22 -4.27
N PRO A 182 -14.70 -10.51 -3.13
CA PRO A 182 -13.85 -9.35 -2.91
C PRO A 182 -12.36 -9.73 -2.88
N PRO A 183 -11.46 -8.78 -3.20
CA PRO A 183 -10.03 -9.05 -3.25
C PRO A 183 -9.43 -9.36 -1.89
N HIS A 184 -8.34 -10.12 -1.90
CA HIS A 184 -7.49 -10.36 -0.74
C HIS A 184 -6.14 -9.67 -0.93
N ALA A 185 -5.60 -9.06 0.13
CA ALA A 185 -4.29 -8.41 0.12
C ALA A 185 -3.49 -8.82 1.35
N GLY A 186 -2.24 -9.26 1.12
CA GLY A 186 -1.37 -9.77 2.19
C GLY A 186 -0.33 -10.74 1.67
N PHE A 187 0.07 -11.69 2.51
CA PHE A 187 1.07 -12.71 2.17
C PHE A 187 0.89 -13.96 3.04
N SER A 188 1.28 -15.12 2.51
CA SER A 188 1.13 -16.41 3.19
C SER A 188 2.22 -17.40 2.75
N ASP A 189 2.53 -18.40 3.63
CA ASP A 189 3.30 -19.58 3.27
C ASP A 189 2.45 -20.66 2.56
N GLY A 190 1.18 -20.34 2.29
CA GLY A 190 0.21 -21.28 1.73
C GLY A 190 -0.37 -22.24 2.75
N GLY A 191 -0.15 -22.01 4.05
CA GLY A 191 -0.56 -22.86 5.14
C GLY A 191 -0.97 -22.09 6.38
N ALA A 192 -0.31 -22.36 7.51
CA ALA A 192 -0.70 -21.81 8.81
C ALA A 192 -0.26 -20.37 9.05
N ASN A 193 0.73 -19.89 8.31
CA ASN A 193 1.26 -18.55 8.48
C ASN A 193 0.73 -17.65 7.36
N ASP A 194 -0.18 -16.75 7.72
CA ASP A 194 -0.68 -15.73 6.82
C ASP A 194 -0.93 -14.40 7.54
N VAL A 195 -0.78 -13.33 6.80
CA VAL A 195 -1.11 -11.98 7.21
C VAL A 195 -1.92 -11.36 6.07
N GLU A 196 -3.16 -10.99 6.36
CA GLU A 196 -3.99 -10.25 5.42
C GLU A 196 -4.29 -8.85 5.95
N LEU A 197 -4.35 -7.87 5.05
CA LEU A 197 -4.78 -6.52 5.39
C LEU A 197 -6.23 -6.51 5.90
N PRO A 198 -6.56 -5.72 6.91
CA PRO A 198 -7.93 -5.54 7.36
C PRO A 198 -8.83 -5.09 6.20
N GLY A 199 -9.88 -5.82 5.92
CA GLY A 199 -10.77 -5.61 4.79
C GLY A 199 -10.61 -6.62 3.65
N SER A 200 -9.61 -7.52 3.70
CA SER A 200 -9.53 -8.66 2.76
C SER A 200 -10.81 -9.48 2.80
N GLY A 201 -11.35 -9.84 1.62
CA GLY A 201 -12.59 -10.58 1.48
C GLY A 201 -13.86 -9.84 1.94
N VAL A 202 -13.81 -8.52 2.13
CA VAL A 202 -14.96 -7.70 2.55
C VAL A 202 -15.31 -6.70 1.46
N GLU A 203 -16.55 -6.81 0.93
CA GLU A 203 -17.05 -5.95 -0.14
C GLU A 203 -16.95 -4.45 0.22
N GLY A 204 -16.41 -3.66 -0.69
CA GLY A 204 -16.26 -2.21 -0.59
C GLY A 204 -15.15 -1.75 0.38
N ALA A 205 -14.48 -2.67 1.06
CA ALA A 205 -13.50 -2.29 2.08
C ALA A 205 -12.27 -1.59 1.49
N PHE A 206 -11.80 -2.03 0.34
CA PHE A 206 -10.55 -1.54 -0.27
C PHE A 206 -10.73 -0.37 -1.23
N LEU A 207 -11.98 -0.10 -1.67
CA LEU A 207 -12.27 0.88 -2.72
C LEU A 207 -11.95 2.33 -2.34
N ASP A 208 -11.59 3.13 -3.34
CA ASP A 208 -11.39 4.59 -3.26
C ASP A 208 -12.65 5.33 -2.81
N THR A 209 -13.83 4.74 -2.97
CA THR A 209 -15.10 5.29 -2.50
C THR A 209 -15.29 5.15 -0.98
N ASN A 210 -14.48 4.34 -0.34
CA ASN A 210 -14.51 4.12 1.11
C ASN A 210 -13.37 4.89 1.79
N THR A 211 -13.61 6.11 2.21
CA THR A 211 -12.59 6.97 2.84
C THR A 211 -12.15 6.49 4.23
N ALA A 212 -12.85 5.53 4.84
CA ALA A 212 -12.51 5.02 6.17
C ALA A 212 -11.52 3.85 6.10
N THR A 213 -11.69 2.92 5.15
CA THR A 213 -10.92 1.68 5.06
C THR A 213 -10.20 1.50 3.72
N GLY A 214 -10.53 2.32 2.70
CA GLY A 214 -9.92 2.23 1.37
C GLY A 214 -8.40 2.30 1.42
N LEU A 215 -7.74 1.45 0.62
CA LEU A 215 -6.29 1.24 0.69
C LEU A 215 -5.49 2.52 0.43
N ILE A 216 -5.97 3.40 -0.43
CA ILE A 216 -5.28 4.66 -0.76
C ILE A 216 -5.30 5.70 0.37
N TYR A 217 -6.17 5.55 1.37
CA TYR A 217 -6.32 6.51 2.47
C TYR A 217 -5.59 6.10 3.74
N ASN A 218 -5.23 4.82 3.83
CA ASN A 218 -4.60 4.24 5.00
C ASN A 218 -3.13 3.91 4.72
N SER A 219 -2.38 3.59 5.76
CA SER A 219 -0.98 3.16 5.66
C SER A 219 -0.65 2.20 6.80
N LEU A 220 0.45 1.46 6.67
CA LEU A 220 0.98 0.60 7.72
C LEU A 220 2.51 0.79 7.79
N ASN A 221 3.03 1.09 8.97
CA ASN A 221 4.46 1.38 9.19
C ASN A 221 5.02 2.48 8.25
N SER A 222 4.15 3.38 7.77
CA SER A 222 4.48 4.48 6.88
C SER A 222 3.62 5.71 7.18
N THR A 223 4.18 6.90 6.93
CA THR A 223 3.44 8.16 6.98
C THR A 223 2.84 8.56 5.62
N VAL A 224 3.07 7.76 4.59
CA VAL A 224 2.56 7.97 3.24
C VAL A 224 1.25 7.21 3.08
N SER A 225 0.15 7.91 2.79
CA SER A 225 -1.14 7.26 2.49
C SER A 225 -1.00 6.35 1.28
N GLY A 226 -1.60 5.17 1.34
CA GLY A 226 -1.51 4.15 0.30
C GLY A 226 -0.26 3.28 0.39
N GLN A 227 0.63 3.47 1.37
CA GLN A 227 1.84 2.67 1.53
C GLN A 227 1.77 1.78 2.78
N TYR A 228 2.01 0.49 2.59
CA TYR A 228 2.02 -0.53 3.63
C TYR A 228 3.37 -1.24 3.60
N ILE A 229 4.13 -1.14 4.70
CA ILE A 229 5.50 -1.68 4.80
C ILE A 229 5.50 -2.86 5.77
N PHE A 230 6.11 -3.96 5.33
CA PHE A 230 6.32 -5.17 6.12
C PHE A 230 7.80 -5.51 6.11
N SER A 231 8.31 -5.94 7.26
CA SER A 231 9.70 -6.34 7.41
C SER A 231 9.79 -7.81 7.76
N PHE A 232 10.60 -8.57 7.01
CA PHE A 232 10.94 -9.96 7.30
C PHE A 232 12.34 -10.04 7.87
N ARG A 233 12.45 -10.70 9.04
CA ARG A 233 13.74 -10.92 9.71
C ARG A 233 13.81 -12.38 10.17
N ASP A 234 14.92 -13.03 9.89
CA ASP A 234 15.10 -14.48 10.15
C ASP A 234 13.94 -15.33 9.57
N GLY A 235 13.41 -14.93 8.41
CA GLY A 235 12.34 -15.63 7.70
C GLY A 235 10.92 -15.42 8.26
N THR A 236 10.72 -14.50 9.20
CA THR A 236 9.40 -14.22 9.78
C THR A 236 9.03 -12.74 9.68
N PRO A 237 7.74 -12.41 9.47
CA PRO A 237 7.32 -11.02 9.48
C PRO A 237 7.43 -10.44 10.90
N LEU A 238 7.93 -9.21 11.00
CA LEU A 238 7.85 -8.46 12.25
C LEU A 238 6.41 -7.97 12.46
N GLU A 239 5.96 -8.02 13.72
CA GLU A 239 4.66 -7.42 14.07
C GLU A 239 4.64 -5.93 13.71
N PRO A 240 3.53 -5.42 13.17
CA PRO A 240 3.38 -4.00 12.92
C PRO A 240 3.59 -3.19 14.21
N VAL A 241 4.42 -2.16 14.16
CA VAL A 241 4.58 -1.25 15.30
C VAL A 241 3.29 -0.42 15.42
N PRO A 242 2.54 -0.52 16.53
CA PRO A 242 1.35 0.31 16.71
C PRO A 242 1.74 1.79 16.62
N GLU A 243 1.12 2.52 15.71
CA GLU A 243 1.28 3.96 15.62
C GLU A 243 1.03 4.59 16.99
N PRO A 244 1.90 5.49 17.48
CA PRO A 244 1.66 6.16 18.74
C PRO A 244 0.37 6.94 18.63
N ASN A 245 -0.63 6.53 19.40
CA ASN A 245 -1.97 7.12 19.38
C ASN A 245 -1.83 8.61 19.76
N LEU A 246 -1.89 9.51 18.78
CA LEU A 246 -1.78 10.97 18.98
C LEU A 246 -2.72 11.46 20.10
N MET A 247 -3.88 10.79 20.28
CA MET A 247 -4.81 11.06 21.39
C MET A 247 -4.19 10.76 22.77
N ALA A 248 -3.33 9.74 22.90
CA ALA A 248 -2.65 9.46 24.16
C ALA A 248 -1.61 10.55 24.51
N ILE A 249 -0.91 11.08 23.50
CA ILE A 249 0.08 12.16 23.70
C ILE A 249 -0.63 13.45 24.13
N PHE A 250 -1.79 13.77 23.58
CA PHE A 250 -2.59 14.91 23.99
C PHE A 250 -3.12 14.76 25.42
N CYS A 251 -3.54 13.56 25.85
CA CYS A 251 -4.01 13.31 27.21
C CYS A 251 -2.88 13.48 28.24
N PHE A 252 -1.68 13.01 27.95
CA PHE A 252 -0.51 13.20 28.86
C PHE A 252 -0.03 14.65 28.87
N GLY A 253 -0.05 15.35 27.74
CA GLY A 253 0.28 16.78 27.66
C GLY A 253 -0.70 17.66 28.44
N ALA A 254 -2.00 17.40 28.32
CA ALA A 254 -3.05 18.13 29.05
C ALA A 254 -3.02 17.87 30.56
N ALA A 255 -2.78 16.63 30.96
CA ALA A 255 -2.64 16.26 32.37
C ALA A 255 -1.39 16.89 33.00
N GLY A 256 -0.27 16.93 32.27
CA GLY A 256 0.97 17.59 32.71
C GLY A 256 0.80 19.10 32.94
N LEU A 257 0.09 19.77 32.02
CA LEU A 257 -0.19 21.21 32.15
C LEU A 257 -1.16 21.52 33.30
N ALA A 258 -2.14 20.67 33.54
CA ALA A 258 -3.06 20.81 34.67
C ALA A 258 -2.34 20.62 36.02
N PHE A 259 -1.40 19.67 36.11
CA PHE A 259 -0.59 19.42 37.30
C PHE A 259 0.37 20.57 37.63
N LEU A 260 0.98 21.19 36.60
CA LEU A 260 1.84 22.36 36.77
C LEU A 260 1.06 23.59 37.24
N ARG A 261 -0.18 23.82 36.79
CA ARG A 261 -1.03 24.92 37.25
C ARG A 261 -1.51 24.72 38.70
N TRP A 262 -1.74 23.48 39.14
CA TRP A 262 -2.16 23.19 40.51
C TRP A 262 -1.05 23.40 41.52
N ARG A 263 0.21 23.30 41.14
CA ARG A 263 1.37 23.60 42.01
C ARG A 263 1.70 25.10 42.18
N GLN A 264 1.09 25.97 41.37
CA GLN A 264 1.31 27.41 41.38
C GLN A 264 0.16 28.19 42.05
N ALA A 265 -0.90 27.54 42.48
CA ALA A 265 -2.04 28.08 43.25
C ALA A 265 -1.94 27.62 44.69
#